data_d4f0ffd1efe70c1e40724196b83b4f68
#
_entry.id   d4f0ffd1efe70c1e40724196b83b4f68
#
_cell.length_a   1.000
_cell.length_b   1.000
_cell.length_c   1.000
_cell.angle_alpha   90.00
_cell.angle_beta   90.00
_cell.angle_gamma   90.00
#
_symmetry.space_group_name_H-M   'P 1'
#
loop_
_entity.id
_entity.type
_entity.pdbx_description
1 polymer ?
#
loop_
_entity_poly.entity_id
_entity_poly.type
_entity_poly.pdbx_seq_one_letter_code
_entity_poly.pdbx_strand_id
1 'polypeptide(L)'
;MTQYVMDTLGVERDKADHLRKHYWHTYGTTLAGLMREHDVDPAPYLTHVHEISLAHLEQDAPLADAIRALPGRKIVYTNGSAPYGERVIAARGLTGVFDAVYGVEDADFHPKPERRAFETVFSADGIDTKTGAMFEDDTRNLAAPHDMGMQCVHVAPTAAKPESHIHHHTDDLTGFLQALLS
;
A
#
# COMPACT_ATOMS: atom_id res chain seq x y z
N MET A 1 -2.68 -14.97 7.26
CA MET A 1 -3.98 -14.65 6.63
C MET A 1 -4.90 -15.86 6.50
N THR A 2 -4.57 -16.91 5.73
CA THR A 2 -5.47 -18.08 5.54
C THR A 2 -5.93 -18.69 6.86
N GLN A 3 -5.00 -18.89 7.80
CA GLN A 3 -5.34 -19.44 9.11
C GLN A 3 -6.36 -18.58 9.86
N TYR A 4 -6.19 -17.26 9.85
CA TYR A 4 -7.17 -16.34 10.47
C TYR A 4 -8.58 -16.52 9.89
N VAL A 5 -8.69 -16.61 8.55
CA VAL A 5 -9.98 -16.81 7.88
C VAL A 5 -10.60 -18.15 8.26
N MET A 6 -9.79 -19.23 8.33
CA MET A 6 -10.25 -20.55 8.79
C MET A 6 -10.82 -20.48 10.20
N ASP A 7 -10.06 -19.89 11.13
CA ASP A 7 -10.42 -19.83 12.55
C ASP A 7 -11.63 -18.93 12.80
N THR A 8 -11.70 -17.79 12.09
CA THR A 8 -12.78 -16.82 12.27
C THR A 8 -14.10 -17.28 11.66
N LEU A 9 -14.06 -17.90 10.48
CA LEU A 9 -15.27 -18.32 9.75
C LEU A 9 -15.62 -19.80 9.93
N GLY A 10 -14.80 -20.59 10.61
CA GLY A 10 -15.01 -22.03 10.77
C GLY A 10 -14.99 -22.80 9.46
N VAL A 11 -14.15 -22.40 8.50
CA VAL A 11 -14.10 -23.01 7.16
C VAL A 11 -12.79 -23.73 6.91
N GLU A 12 -12.83 -24.72 6.01
CA GLU A 12 -11.64 -25.44 5.58
C GLU A 12 -10.69 -24.55 4.76
N ARG A 13 -9.41 -24.95 4.67
CA ARG A 13 -8.32 -24.20 4.03
C ARG A 13 -8.65 -23.77 2.59
N ASP A 14 -9.16 -24.68 1.76
CA ASP A 14 -9.46 -24.39 0.36
C ASP A 14 -10.54 -23.30 0.22
N LYS A 15 -11.55 -23.34 1.10
CA LYS A 15 -12.59 -22.32 1.17
C LYS A 15 -12.02 -20.98 1.64
N ALA A 16 -11.16 -21.00 2.66
CA ALA A 16 -10.50 -19.79 3.17
C ALA A 16 -9.62 -19.14 2.09
N ASP A 17 -8.83 -19.91 1.35
CA ASP A 17 -7.99 -19.41 0.26
C ASP A 17 -8.83 -18.88 -0.92
N HIS A 18 -9.95 -19.52 -1.22
CA HIS A 18 -10.90 -19.00 -2.20
C HIS A 18 -11.50 -17.66 -1.77
N LEU A 19 -11.98 -17.56 -0.53
CA LEU A 19 -12.56 -16.33 0.02
C LEU A 19 -11.56 -15.18 0.02
N ARG A 20 -10.31 -15.43 0.42
CA ARG A 20 -9.24 -14.41 0.39
C ARG A 20 -9.02 -13.84 -1.00
N LYS A 21 -8.91 -14.71 -2.03
CA LYS A 21 -8.75 -14.27 -3.42
C LYS A 21 -9.98 -13.53 -3.92
N HIS A 22 -11.17 -14.06 -3.62
CA HIS A 22 -12.42 -13.42 -3.98
C HIS A 22 -12.54 -12.02 -3.39
N TYR A 23 -12.29 -11.85 -2.09
CA TYR A 23 -12.38 -10.56 -1.41
C TYR A 23 -11.34 -9.56 -1.90
N TRP A 24 -10.11 -10.03 -2.16
CA TRP A 24 -9.08 -9.17 -2.74
C TRP A 24 -9.48 -8.64 -4.12
N HIS A 25 -10.07 -9.49 -4.96
CA HIS A 25 -10.56 -9.06 -6.27
C HIS A 25 -11.78 -8.13 -6.19
N THR A 26 -12.73 -8.45 -5.32
CA THR A 26 -14.04 -7.76 -5.26
C THR A 26 -13.99 -6.49 -4.43
N TYR A 27 -13.24 -6.48 -3.34
CA TYR A 27 -13.25 -5.42 -2.34
C TYR A 27 -11.88 -4.76 -2.12
N GLY A 28 -10.86 -5.11 -2.90
CA GLY A 28 -9.50 -4.57 -2.80
C GLY A 28 -8.62 -5.28 -1.77
N THR A 29 -9.17 -5.75 -0.65
CA THR A 29 -8.45 -6.51 0.37
C THR A 29 -9.29 -7.64 0.96
N THR A 30 -8.60 -8.65 1.53
CA THR A 30 -9.27 -9.71 2.31
C THR A 30 -10.04 -9.12 3.50
N LEU A 31 -9.45 -8.13 4.19
CA LEU A 31 -10.07 -7.47 5.34
C LEU A 31 -11.40 -6.81 4.98
N ALA A 32 -11.43 -6.05 3.89
CA ALA A 32 -12.67 -5.39 3.46
C ALA A 32 -13.80 -6.38 3.18
N GLY A 33 -13.48 -7.53 2.60
CA GLY A 33 -14.47 -8.60 2.41
C GLY A 33 -14.94 -9.23 3.72
N LEU A 34 -14.03 -9.50 4.65
CA LEU A 34 -14.37 -10.02 5.98
C LEU A 34 -15.28 -9.07 6.76
N MET A 35 -14.99 -7.78 6.71
CA MET A 35 -15.82 -6.76 7.35
C MET A 35 -17.21 -6.68 6.72
N ARG A 36 -17.30 -6.66 5.40
CA ARG A 36 -18.57 -6.48 4.65
C ARG A 36 -19.48 -7.68 4.68
N GLU A 37 -18.90 -8.88 4.56
CA GLU A 37 -19.68 -10.13 4.43
C GLU A 37 -19.90 -10.85 5.76
N HIS A 38 -19.07 -10.57 6.79
CA HIS A 38 -19.03 -11.34 8.03
C HIS A 38 -18.96 -10.46 9.29
N ASP A 39 -19.01 -9.13 9.15
CA ASP A 39 -18.98 -8.18 10.27
C ASP A 39 -17.76 -8.38 11.20
N VAL A 40 -16.60 -8.75 10.62
CA VAL A 40 -15.37 -9.02 11.36
C VAL A 40 -14.75 -7.71 11.85
N ASP A 41 -14.39 -7.66 13.13
CA ASP A 41 -13.59 -6.55 13.69
C ASP A 41 -12.20 -6.48 13.01
N PRO A 42 -11.83 -5.34 12.41
CA PRO A 42 -10.54 -5.20 11.73
C PRO A 42 -9.34 -5.26 12.67
N ALA A 43 -9.44 -4.83 13.92
CA ALA A 43 -8.28 -4.69 14.80
C ALA A 43 -7.60 -6.03 15.15
N PRO A 44 -8.30 -7.10 15.55
CA PRO A 44 -7.68 -8.42 15.73
C PRO A 44 -7.10 -8.99 14.45
N TYR A 45 -7.75 -8.78 13.30
CA TYR A 45 -7.25 -9.22 12.00
C TYR A 45 -5.90 -8.57 11.69
N LEU A 46 -5.83 -7.24 11.74
CA LEU A 46 -4.60 -6.49 11.43
C LEU A 46 -3.45 -6.89 12.35
N THR A 47 -3.71 -7.06 13.65
CA THR A 47 -2.71 -7.54 14.61
C THR A 47 -2.18 -8.90 14.19
N HIS A 48 -3.06 -9.87 13.98
CA HIS A 48 -2.69 -11.25 13.66
C HIS A 48 -1.91 -11.38 12.32
N VAL A 49 -2.38 -10.71 11.26
CA VAL A 49 -1.77 -10.86 9.93
C VAL A 49 -0.42 -10.15 9.80
N HIS A 50 -0.16 -9.16 10.63
CA HIS A 50 1.08 -8.41 10.66
C HIS A 50 2.09 -8.93 11.71
N GLU A 51 1.73 -9.92 12.50
CA GLU A 51 2.62 -10.57 13.47
C GLU A 51 3.56 -11.57 12.77
N ILE A 52 4.37 -11.04 11.85
CA ILE A 52 5.32 -11.77 11.04
C ILE A 52 6.75 -11.26 11.25
N SER A 53 7.73 -12.15 11.06
CA SER A 53 9.14 -11.78 11.07
C SER A 53 9.50 -10.97 9.83
N LEU A 54 10.21 -9.87 10.02
CA LEU A 54 10.77 -9.03 8.96
C LEU A 54 12.29 -9.22 8.79
N ALA A 55 12.88 -10.23 9.43
CA ALA A 55 14.33 -10.48 9.42
C ALA A 55 14.90 -10.82 8.04
N HIS A 56 14.03 -11.11 7.07
CA HIS A 56 14.42 -11.36 5.68
C HIS A 56 14.57 -10.06 4.85
N LEU A 57 14.14 -8.91 5.39
CA LEU A 57 14.26 -7.63 4.71
C LEU A 57 15.67 -7.06 4.96
N GLU A 58 16.33 -6.69 3.89
CA GLU A 58 17.64 -6.04 3.95
C GLU A 58 17.48 -4.51 3.96
N GLN A 59 18.41 -3.83 4.61
CA GLN A 59 18.48 -2.36 4.59
C GLN A 59 18.89 -1.87 3.21
N ASP A 60 18.34 -0.73 2.78
CA ASP A 60 18.55 -0.12 1.48
C ASP A 60 18.94 1.36 1.62
N ALA A 61 20.21 1.59 1.95
CA ALA A 61 20.73 2.95 2.13
C ALA A 61 20.67 3.79 0.83
N PRO A 62 20.99 3.24 -0.36
CA PRO A 62 20.84 3.99 -1.62
C PRO A 62 19.41 4.47 -1.85
N LEU A 63 18.41 3.63 -1.59
CA LEU A 63 17.00 4.02 -1.69
C LEU A 63 16.64 5.10 -0.68
N ALA A 64 17.10 4.96 0.58
CA ALA A 64 16.88 5.96 1.61
C ALA A 64 17.40 7.34 1.20
N ASP A 65 18.62 7.39 0.65
CA ASP A 65 19.25 8.62 0.20
C ASP A 65 18.53 9.22 -1.01
N ALA A 66 18.13 8.41 -1.97
CA ALA A 66 17.36 8.85 -3.13
C ALA A 66 16.01 9.47 -2.72
N ILE A 67 15.27 8.81 -1.81
CA ILE A 67 13.99 9.37 -1.31
C ILE A 67 14.20 10.66 -0.51
N ARG A 68 15.22 10.74 0.35
CA ARG A 68 15.52 11.98 1.11
C ARG A 68 15.80 13.16 0.20
N ALA A 69 16.48 12.93 -0.92
CA ALA A 69 16.84 13.96 -1.87
C ALA A 69 15.66 14.54 -2.65
N LEU A 70 14.54 13.82 -2.73
CA LEU A 70 13.32 14.32 -3.38
C LEU A 70 12.80 15.56 -2.67
N PRO A 71 12.33 16.58 -3.41
CA PRO A 71 11.66 17.73 -2.82
C PRO A 71 10.28 17.35 -2.27
N GLY A 72 9.77 18.21 -1.39
CA GLY A 72 8.41 18.13 -0.88
C GLY A 72 8.19 17.06 0.17
N ARG A 73 6.94 16.92 0.55
CA ARG A 73 6.47 15.99 1.58
C ARG A 73 6.43 14.56 1.03
N LYS A 74 6.82 13.60 1.83
CA LYS A 74 6.89 12.18 1.48
C LYS A 74 6.12 11.36 2.50
N ILE A 75 5.13 10.60 2.04
CA ILE A 75 4.34 9.74 2.90
C ILE A 75 4.36 8.29 2.42
N VAL A 76 4.10 7.37 3.34
CA VAL A 76 3.72 6.00 3.01
C VAL A 76 2.23 5.85 3.26
N TYR A 77 1.52 5.25 2.28
CA TYR A 77 0.13 4.85 2.43
C TYR A 77 -0.05 3.38 2.06
N THR A 78 -0.49 2.57 3.01
CA THR A 78 -0.62 1.11 2.87
C THR A 78 -2.03 0.61 3.18
N ASN A 79 -2.45 -0.49 2.51
CA ASN A 79 -3.63 -1.27 2.90
C ASN A 79 -3.37 -2.17 4.13
N GLY A 80 -2.15 -2.21 4.63
CA GLY A 80 -1.82 -2.74 5.95
C GLY A 80 -2.09 -1.71 7.04
N SER A 81 -1.77 -2.04 8.30
CA SER A 81 -1.83 -1.06 9.39
C SER A 81 -0.61 -0.13 9.39
N ALA A 82 -0.77 1.11 9.87
CA ALA A 82 0.33 2.06 10.00
C ALA A 82 1.48 1.51 10.86
N PRO A 83 1.25 0.88 12.04
CA PRO A 83 2.32 0.27 12.82
C PRO A 83 3.08 -0.83 12.07
N TYR A 84 2.42 -1.59 11.21
CA TYR A 84 3.12 -2.56 10.37
C TYR A 84 3.97 -1.87 9.31
N GLY A 85 3.44 -0.83 8.66
CA GLY A 85 4.19 0.01 7.72
C GLY A 85 5.47 0.58 8.35
N GLU A 86 5.39 1.12 9.56
CA GLU A 86 6.54 1.63 10.32
C GLU A 86 7.59 0.54 10.59
N ARG A 87 7.16 -0.67 10.96
CA ARG A 87 8.08 -1.80 11.15
C ARG A 87 8.81 -2.19 9.86
N VAL A 88 8.11 -2.18 8.72
CA VAL A 88 8.71 -2.46 7.39
C VAL A 88 9.71 -1.36 7.03
N ILE A 89 9.36 -0.09 7.21
CA ILE A 89 10.23 1.07 7.01
C ILE A 89 11.51 0.93 7.85
N ALA A 90 11.38 0.60 9.13
CA ALA A 90 12.53 0.40 10.02
C ALA A 90 13.40 -0.78 9.58
N ALA A 91 12.81 -1.91 9.22
CA ALA A 91 13.54 -3.09 8.74
C ALA A 91 14.31 -2.82 7.43
N ARG A 92 13.77 -1.94 6.56
CA ARG A 92 14.42 -1.50 5.32
C ARG A 92 15.47 -0.40 5.51
N GLY A 93 15.71 0.08 6.73
CA GLY A 93 16.64 1.18 6.99
C GLY A 93 16.12 2.56 6.55
N LEU A 94 14.81 2.72 6.40
CA LEU A 94 14.14 3.93 5.93
C LEU A 94 13.56 4.78 7.06
N THR A 95 13.95 4.55 8.30
CA THR A 95 13.50 5.34 9.45
C THR A 95 13.86 6.81 9.27
N GLY A 96 12.89 7.72 9.47
CA GLY A 96 13.05 9.16 9.32
C GLY A 96 13.20 9.63 7.86
N VAL A 97 12.87 8.78 6.89
CA VAL A 97 12.84 9.15 5.46
C VAL A 97 11.50 9.74 5.06
N PHE A 98 10.42 9.27 5.67
CA PHE A 98 9.05 9.71 5.39
C PHE A 98 8.54 10.64 6.49
N ASP A 99 7.70 11.58 6.10
CA ASP A 99 7.08 12.57 6.99
C ASP A 99 5.86 12.00 7.73
N ALA A 100 5.19 11.00 7.15
CA ALA A 100 4.07 10.29 7.77
C ALA A 100 3.90 8.87 7.19
N VAL A 101 3.23 8.02 7.95
CA VAL A 101 2.80 6.67 7.54
C VAL A 101 1.32 6.54 7.82
N TYR A 102 0.54 6.19 6.80
CA TYR A 102 -0.89 5.98 6.87
C TYR A 102 -1.22 4.53 6.57
N GLY A 103 -2.02 3.91 7.44
CA GLY A 103 -2.56 2.57 7.27
C GLY A 103 -4.00 2.60 6.75
N VAL A 104 -4.61 1.42 6.64
CA VAL A 104 -6.01 1.27 6.25
C VAL A 104 -6.95 1.88 7.29
N GLU A 105 -6.56 1.90 8.57
CA GLU A 105 -7.29 2.53 9.66
C GLU A 105 -7.43 4.05 9.51
N ASP A 106 -6.43 4.71 8.92
CA ASP A 106 -6.46 6.15 8.63
C ASP A 106 -7.38 6.51 7.46
N ALA A 107 -7.80 5.52 6.70
CA ALA A 107 -8.78 5.62 5.62
C ALA A 107 -10.16 5.10 6.03
N ASP A 108 -10.49 5.08 7.33
CA ASP A 108 -11.74 4.52 7.86
C ASP A 108 -11.99 3.07 7.40
N PHE A 109 -10.92 2.28 7.30
CA PHE A 109 -10.91 0.91 6.78
C PHE A 109 -11.41 0.75 5.34
N HIS A 110 -11.44 1.83 4.55
CA HIS A 110 -11.61 1.74 3.10
C HIS A 110 -10.26 1.44 2.46
N PRO A 111 -10.14 0.34 1.72
CA PRO A 111 -8.87 0.00 1.10
C PRO A 111 -8.65 0.73 -0.23
N LYS A 112 -7.40 0.89 -0.63
CA LYS A 112 -7.06 1.07 -2.04
C LYS A 112 -7.59 -0.17 -2.81
N PRO A 113 -8.18 -0.03 -3.99
CA PRO A 113 -8.21 1.14 -4.88
C PRO A 113 -9.43 2.07 -4.71
N GLU A 114 -10.22 1.98 -3.63
CA GLU A 114 -11.39 2.84 -3.45
C GLU A 114 -10.97 4.32 -3.42
N ARG A 115 -11.58 5.15 -4.28
CA ARG A 115 -11.27 6.58 -4.39
C ARG A 115 -11.36 7.31 -3.05
N ARG A 116 -12.40 7.01 -2.26
CA ARG A 116 -12.60 7.64 -0.94
C ARG A 116 -11.43 7.39 0.03
N ALA A 117 -10.77 6.24 -0.07
CA ALA A 117 -9.61 5.93 0.75
C ALA A 117 -8.46 6.92 0.51
N PHE A 118 -8.18 7.23 -0.75
CA PHE A 118 -7.18 8.24 -1.11
C PHE A 118 -7.64 9.64 -0.70
N GLU A 119 -8.90 10.01 -0.92
CA GLU A 119 -9.46 11.31 -0.53
C GLU A 119 -9.32 11.55 0.96
N THR A 120 -9.62 10.54 1.80
CA THR A 120 -9.50 10.62 3.25
C THR A 120 -8.05 10.87 3.66
N VAL A 121 -7.11 10.02 3.21
CA VAL A 121 -5.69 10.14 3.60
C VAL A 121 -5.05 11.40 3.05
N PHE A 122 -5.27 11.73 1.77
CA PHE A 122 -4.63 12.90 1.15
C PHE A 122 -5.17 14.22 1.72
N SER A 123 -6.47 14.26 2.07
CA SER A 123 -7.05 15.41 2.75
C SER A 123 -6.50 15.57 4.17
N ALA A 124 -6.38 14.48 4.92
CA ALA A 124 -5.81 14.51 6.28
C ALA A 124 -4.35 14.96 6.29
N ASP A 125 -3.56 14.53 5.30
CA ASP A 125 -2.15 14.92 5.17
C ASP A 125 -1.97 16.32 4.55
N GLY A 126 -2.93 16.84 3.82
CA GLY A 126 -2.85 18.12 3.09
C GLY A 126 -2.10 18.02 1.76
N ILE A 127 -2.07 16.85 1.13
CA ILE A 127 -1.41 16.65 -0.17
C ILE A 127 -2.16 17.41 -1.28
N ASP A 128 -1.43 18.22 -2.05
CA ASP A 128 -1.88 18.70 -3.35
C ASP A 128 -1.61 17.61 -4.40
N THR A 129 -2.67 16.93 -4.81
CA THR A 129 -2.58 15.83 -5.78
C THR A 129 -2.07 16.27 -7.15
N LYS A 130 -2.24 17.55 -7.52
CA LYS A 130 -1.80 18.08 -8.83
C LYS A 130 -0.29 18.26 -8.95
N THR A 131 0.40 18.31 -7.82
CA THR A 131 1.87 18.41 -7.76
C THR A 131 2.50 17.14 -7.18
N GLY A 132 1.66 16.14 -6.86
CA GLY A 132 2.09 14.88 -6.25
C GLY A 132 2.38 13.78 -7.26
N ALA A 133 3.10 12.77 -6.78
CA ALA A 133 3.31 11.51 -7.50
C ALA A 133 2.95 10.31 -6.61
N MET A 134 2.34 9.28 -7.20
CA MET A 134 2.03 8.01 -6.56
C MET A 134 2.93 6.91 -7.13
N PHE A 135 3.63 6.19 -6.25
CA PHE A 135 4.45 5.02 -6.56
C PHE A 135 3.74 3.79 -6.00
N GLU A 136 3.44 2.80 -6.82
CA GLU A 136 2.59 1.66 -6.44
C GLU A 136 2.91 0.42 -7.29
N ASP A 137 2.79 -0.76 -6.70
CA ASP A 137 3.01 -2.05 -7.37
C ASP A 137 1.72 -2.67 -7.97
N ASP A 138 0.56 -2.33 -7.44
CA ASP A 138 -0.73 -2.75 -7.97
C ASP A 138 -1.34 -1.65 -8.85
N THR A 139 -1.40 -1.88 -10.16
CA THR A 139 -1.90 -0.88 -11.13
C THR A 139 -3.32 -0.40 -10.83
N ARG A 140 -4.15 -1.20 -10.17
CA ARG A 140 -5.50 -0.80 -9.76
C ARG A 140 -5.47 0.40 -8.79
N ASN A 141 -4.42 0.46 -7.95
CA ASN A 141 -4.25 1.52 -6.96
C ASN A 141 -3.73 2.84 -7.56
N LEU A 142 -3.37 2.86 -8.85
CA LEU A 142 -2.94 4.06 -9.56
C LEU A 142 -4.10 4.81 -10.24
N ALA A 143 -5.23 4.15 -10.50
CA ALA A 143 -6.34 4.76 -11.24
C ALA A 143 -6.95 5.97 -10.50
N ALA A 144 -7.27 5.83 -9.22
CA ALA A 144 -7.86 6.93 -8.44
C ALA A 144 -6.88 8.11 -8.26
N PRO A 145 -5.60 7.93 -7.87
CA PRO A 145 -4.61 9.01 -7.86
C PRO A 145 -4.43 9.70 -9.21
N HIS A 146 -4.42 8.96 -10.31
CA HIS A 146 -4.40 9.53 -11.66
C HIS A 146 -5.58 10.47 -11.91
N ASP A 147 -6.82 10.02 -11.61
CA ASP A 147 -8.03 10.82 -11.77
C ASP A 147 -8.08 12.03 -10.84
N MET A 148 -7.29 12.01 -9.76
CA MET A 148 -7.08 13.14 -8.86
C MET A 148 -5.98 14.10 -9.35
N GLY A 149 -5.27 13.75 -10.43
CA GLY A 149 -4.28 14.58 -11.11
C GLY A 149 -2.83 14.29 -10.74
N MET A 150 -2.55 13.20 -10.03
CA MET A 150 -1.18 12.81 -9.67
C MET A 150 -0.42 12.20 -10.85
N GLN A 151 0.90 12.32 -10.82
CA GLN A 151 1.78 11.47 -11.62
C GLN A 151 1.79 10.06 -11.03
N CYS A 152 1.66 9.05 -11.87
CA CYS A 152 1.55 7.65 -11.44
C CYS A 152 2.72 6.82 -11.98
N VAL A 153 3.44 6.18 -11.07
CA VAL A 153 4.60 5.34 -11.36
C VAL A 153 4.30 3.92 -10.90
N HIS A 154 4.24 2.99 -11.85
CA HIS A 154 4.13 1.56 -11.55
C HIS A 154 5.53 1.01 -11.22
N VAL A 155 5.68 0.47 -10.00
CA VAL A 155 6.94 -0.08 -9.50
C VAL A 155 6.82 -1.59 -9.41
N ALA A 156 7.34 -2.31 -10.41
CA ALA A 156 7.24 -3.76 -10.45
C ALA A 156 8.34 -4.36 -11.34
N PRO A 157 8.74 -5.63 -11.11
CA PRO A 157 9.75 -6.31 -11.93
C PRO A 157 9.39 -6.41 -13.41
N THR A 158 8.11 -6.33 -13.73
CA THR A 158 7.62 -6.42 -15.12
C THR A 158 6.57 -5.34 -15.35
N ALA A 159 6.70 -4.62 -16.45
CA ALA A 159 5.71 -3.62 -16.84
C ALA A 159 4.33 -4.26 -17.04
N ALA A 160 3.32 -3.59 -16.51
CA ALA A 160 1.93 -3.94 -16.80
C ALA A 160 1.59 -3.65 -18.26
N LYS A 161 0.43 -4.13 -18.72
CA LYS A 161 -0.12 -3.69 -20.01
C LYS A 161 -0.30 -2.17 -19.97
N PRO A 162 -0.10 -1.48 -21.11
CA PRO A 162 -0.32 -0.02 -21.16
C PRO A 162 -1.75 0.34 -20.73
N GLU A 163 -1.85 1.21 -19.73
CA GLU A 163 -3.10 1.76 -19.22
C GLU A 163 -2.92 3.27 -19.06
N SER A 164 -3.98 4.06 -19.33
CA SER A 164 -3.90 5.52 -19.36
C SER A 164 -3.51 6.15 -18.01
N HIS A 165 -3.73 5.45 -16.91
CA HIS A 165 -3.38 5.90 -15.57
C HIS A 165 -1.97 5.52 -15.12
N ILE A 166 -1.16 4.91 -16.00
CA ILE A 166 0.25 4.60 -15.72
C ILE A 166 1.13 5.51 -16.58
N HIS A 167 1.76 6.52 -15.97
CA HIS A 167 2.64 7.44 -16.69
C HIS A 167 4.05 6.88 -16.87
N HIS A 168 4.55 6.18 -15.86
CA HIS A 168 5.89 5.60 -15.84
C HIS A 168 5.87 4.19 -15.26
N HIS A 169 6.88 3.40 -15.65
CA HIS A 169 7.17 2.09 -15.03
C HIS A 169 8.65 2.03 -14.66
N THR A 170 8.96 1.38 -13.56
CA THR A 170 10.34 1.03 -13.19
C THR A 170 10.38 -0.31 -12.44
N ASP A 171 11.42 -1.10 -12.68
CA ASP A 171 11.85 -2.25 -11.89
C ASP A 171 13.01 -1.91 -10.94
N ASP A 172 13.59 -0.69 -11.09
CA ASP A 172 14.63 -0.10 -10.24
C ASP A 172 14.17 1.26 -9.70
N LEU A 173 13.52 1.25 -8.53
CA LEU A 173 13.03 2.48 -7.91
C LEU A 173 14.17 3.44 -7.57
N THR A 174 15.29 2.94 -7.06
CA THR A 174 16.44 3.77 -6.69
C THR A 174 17.02 4.51 -7.89
N GLY A 175 17.30 3.79 -8.98
CA GLY A 175 17.79 4.39 -10.20
C GLY A 175 16.79 5.37 -10.83
N PHE A 176 15.50 5.04 -10.80
CA PHE A 176 14.44 5.95 -11.26
C PHE A 176 14.43 7.28 -10.48
N LEU A 177 14.47 7.22 -9.15
CA LEU A 177 14.48 8.43 -8.32
C LEU A 177 15.75 9.27 -8.52
N GLN A 178 16.90 8.63 -8.67
CA GLN A 178 18.17 9.33 -8.96
C GLN A 178 18.13 10.04 -10.31
N ALA A 179 17.52 9.44 -11.31
CA ALA A 179 17.34 10.05 -12.63
C ALA A 179 16.41 11.27 -12.61
N LEU A 180 15.43 11.32 -11.70
CA LEU A 180 14.58 12.51 -11.52
C LEU A 180 15.31 13.70 -10.91
N LEU A 181 16.45 13.48 -10.25
CA LEU A 181 17.24 14.50 -9.53
C LEU A 181 18.41 15.02 -10.36
N SER A 182 18.69 14.42 -11.52
CA SER A 182 19.79 14.78 -12.42
C SER A 182 19.33 15.78 -13.50
#